data_5500cde1802ae1a8bca24c32bc49ab24
#
_entry.id   5500cde1802ae1a8bca24c32bc49ab24
#
_cell.length_a   1.000
_cell.length_b   1.000
_cell.length_c   1.000
_cell.angle_alpha   90.00
_cell.angle_beta   90.00
_cell.angle_gamma   90.00
#
_symmetry.space_group_name_H-M   'P 1'
#
loop_
_entity.id
_entity.type
_entity.pdbx_description
1 polymer ?
#
loop_
_entity_poly.entity_id
_entity_poly.type
_entity_poly.pdbx_seq_one_letter_code
_entity_poly.pdbx_strand_id
1 'polypeptide(L)'
;MKIGIVFTAYNCDTYITDSLRPWIELKNELDIIISVNSGMFKDYIDLGFEEKNKNTLSVISNSNVDFLATTSGKNLLDEDFSRNISLEYLKRHNCDLIWAVDGDEIYTKEEIKNTLKYIESHPNDHSFSVEFKNYTFEYPYFTKGFRKPIIYRNNINHNNGISHFTFDTYIKFNNGVEVNDMLLSNPVPKKLAFVSHYSWINNDSRTKEKIKYQNIRYMGPENKRCAFVLQNNKLKFNKEFFEYRNMQIPIIYKEGNNISYDFEFSYVNSEKKLTIDWVLRDMNVLIKIFEVDNLSNKFEYSLQLTNHVKSFLCHDLFNNEKLKGFIIEVWENGILIHNEELHLSSF
;
A
#
# COMPACT_ATOMS: atom_id res chain seq x y z
N MET A 1 -0.61 -22.56 16.59
CA MET A 1 0.40 -21.55 16.14
C MET A 1 0.13 -20.27 16.91
N LYS A 2 1.12 -19.82 17.69
CA LYS A 2 1.04 -18.58 18.46
C LYS A 2 1.45 -17.40 17.61
N ILE A 3 0.63 -16.36 17.55
CA ILE A 3 0.79 -15.22 16.65
C ILE A 3 1.19 -13.98 17.44
N GLY A 4 2.31 -13.38 17.10
CA GLY A 4 2.76 -12.13 17.68
C GLY A 4 2.50 -10.96 16.75
N ILE A 5 1.78 -9.94 17.21
CA ILE A 5 1.56 -8.72 16.47
C ILE A 5 2.53 -7.65 16.96
N VAL A 6 3.45 -7.22 16.07
CA VAL A 6 4.28 -6.03 16.25
C VAL A 6 3.48 -4.85 15.72
N PHE A 7 2.87 -4.10 16.63
CA PHE A 7 1.98 -3.01 16.28
C PHE A 7 2.66 -1.66 16.52
N THR A 8 2.76 -0.83 15.49
CA THR A 8 3.36 0.52 15.58
C THR A 8 2.30 1.57 15.35
N ALA A 9 2.07 2.44 16.34
CA ALA A 9 1.04 3.47 16.24
C ALA A 9 1.51 4.79 16.85
N TYR A 10 1.54 5.85 16.06
CA TYR A 10 1.79 7.20 16.52
C TYR A 10 0.87 8.17 15.80
N ASN A 11 0.16 9.03 16.55
CA ASN A 11 -0.78 10.00 16.01
C ASN A 11 -1.81 9.38 15.03
N CYS A 12 -2.38 8.24 15.44
CA CYS A 12 -3.32 7.42 14.66
C CYS A 12 -4.73 7.42 15.26
N ASP A 13 -5.10 8.43 16.03
CA ASP A 13 -6.36 8.52 16.77
C ASP A 13 -7.60 8.25 15.93
N THR A 14 -7.60 8.65 14.67
CA THR A 14 -8.70 8.40 13.71
C THR A 14 -8.87 6.91 13.37
N TYR A 15 -7.80 6.11 13.34
CA TYR A 15 -7.81 4.74 12.81
C TYR A 15 -7.51 3.67 13.85
N ILE A 16 -6.86 4.03 14.94
CA ILE A 16 -6.32 3.07 15.92
C ILE A 16 -7.36 2.09 16.46
N THR A 17 -8.59 2.55 16.70
CA THR A 17 -9.68 1.69 17.18
C THR A 17 -10.03 0.62 16.14
N ASP A 18 -10.19 1.00 14.89
CA ASP A 18 -10.55 0.07 13.82
C ASP A 18 -9.39 -0.86 13.45
N SER A 19 -8.16 -0.36 13.55
CA SER A 19 -6.96 -1.15 13.29
C SER A 19 -6.72 -2.21 14.38
N LEU A 20 -6.93 -1.91 15.67
CA LEU A 20 -6.74 -2.86 16.76
C LEU A 20 -7.90 -3.85 16.93
N ARG A 21 -9.14 -3.43 16.65
CA ARG A 21 -10.36 -4.20 16.94
C ARG A 21 -10.31 -5.64 16.42
N PRO A 22 -10.01 -5.94 15.16
CA PRO A 22 -10.05 -7.31 14.66
C PRO A 22 -9.05 -8.23 15.35
N TRP A 23 -7.89 -7.72 15.74
CA TRP A 23 -6.86 -8.45 16.45
C TRP A 23 -7.30 -8.79 17.89
N ILE A 24 -7.89 -7.82 18.58
CA ILE A 24 -8.42 -8.01 19.95
C ILE A 24 -9.59 -9.00 19.95
N GLU A 25 -10.50 -8.90 18.99
CA GLU A 25 -11.65 -9.81 18.89
C GLU A 25 -11.24 -11.24 18.54
N LEU A 26 -10.16 -11.44 17.81
CA LEU A 26 -9.63 -12.74 17.45
C LEU A 26 -8.64 -13.32 18.48
N LYS A 27 -8.23 -12.53 19.47
CA LYS A 27 -7.15 -12.86 20.40
C LYS A 27 -7.30 -14.21 21.07
N ASN A 28 -8.50 -14.53 21.59
CA ASN A 28 -8.75 -15.79 22.29
C ASN A 28 -8.94 -16.97 21.32
N GLU A 29 -9.42 -16.70 20.11
CA GLU A 29 -9.66 -17.74 19.11
C GLU A 29 -8.35 -18.21 18.45
N LEU A 30 -7.40 -17.30 18.24
CA LEU A 30 -6.20 -17.53 17.42
C LEU A 30 -4.87 -17.47 18.19
N ASP A 31 -4.91 -17.50 19.54
CA ASP A 31 -3.71 -17.38 20.39
C ASP A 31 -2.80 -16.21 19.97
N ILE A 32 -3.38 -15.00 19.94
CA ILE A 32 -2.71 -13.77 19.51
C ILE A 32 -2.13 -13.03 20.72
N ILE A 33 -0.88 -12.59 20.61
CA ILE A 33 -0.24 -11.65 21.53
C ILE A 33 0.00 -10.32 20.81
N ILE A 34 -0.50 -9.23 21.37
CA ILE A 34 -0.41 -7.89 20.78
C ILE A 34 0.59 -7.05 21.56
N SER A 35 1.70 -6.75 20.91
CA SER A 35 2.74 -5.85 21.43
C SER A 35 2.72 -4.54 20.66
N VAL A 36 2.38 -3.44 21.32
CA VAL A 36 2.26 -2.12 20.71
C VAL A 36 3.44 -1.24 21.12
N ASN A 37 4.01 -0.54 20.16
CA ASN A 37 4.85 0.62 20.41
C ASN A 37 4.16 1.89 19.91
N SER A 38 3.99 2.86 20.82
CA SER A 38 3.38 4.16 20.54
C SER A 38 4.29 5.30 21.03
N GLY A 39 5.61 5.12 20.86
CA GLY A 39 6.60 6.10 21.29
C GLY A 39 6.80 7.21 20.24
N MET A 40 7.07 8.41 20.74
CA MET A 40 7.52 9.55 19.95
C MET A 40 9.05 9.52 19.83
N PHE A 41 9.60 9.81 18.65
CA PHE A 41 11.05 9.97 18.48
C PHE A 41 11.57 11.17 19.28
N LYS A 42 12.77 11.05 19.85
CA LYS A 42 13.33 12.09 20.74
C LYS A 42 13.56 13.40 20.03
N ASP A 43 13.97 13.37 18.76
CA ASP A 43 14.23 14.55 17.94
C ASP A 43 12.96 15.13 17.29
N TYR A 44 11.78 14.55 17.56
CA TYR A 44 10.53 14.93 16.90
C TYR A 44 10.16 16.40 17.19
N ILE A 45 10.28 16.82 18.45
CA ILE A 45 10.04 18.20 18.87
C ILE A 45 11.07 19.15 18.28
N ASP A 46 12.36 18.77 18.31
CA ASP A 46 13.45 19.59 17.76
C ASP A 46 13.30 19.82 16.25
N LEU A 47 12.70 18.84 15.55
CA LEU A 47 12.34 18.93 14.14
C LEU A 47 11.05 19.74 13.90
N GLY A 48 10.42 20.25 14.95
CA GLY A 48 9.24 21.10 14.91
C GLY A 48 7.94 20.35 14.61
N PHE A 49 7.84 19.09 15.05
CA PHE A 49 6.58 18.36 15.11
C PHE A 49 5.87 18.63 16.45
N GLU A 50 4.56 18.53 16.44
CA GLU A 50 3.75 18.65 17.66
C GLU A 50 3.51 17.29 18.30
N GLU A 51 3.48 17.25 19.63
CA GLU A 51 3.10 16.05 20.37
C GLU A 51 1.58 15.85 20.30
N LYS A 52 1.12 14.95 19.41
CA LYS A 52 -0.31 14.66 19.17
C LYS A 52 -0.72 13.24 19.51
N ASN A 53 0.11 12.50 20.24
CA ASN A 53 -0.11 11.07 20.47
C ASN A 53 -1.04 10.73 21.64
N LYS A 54 -1.53 11.72 22.39
CA LYS A 54 -2.30 11.51 23.62
C LYS A 54 -3.57 10.67 23.40
N ASN A 55 -4.32 10.95 22.33
CA ASN A 55 -5.55 10.23 22.05
C ASN A 55 -5.26 8.79 21.60
N THR A 56 -4.27 8.59 20.75
CA THR A 56 -3.79 7.25 20.34
C THR A 56 -3.39 6.42 21.55
N LEU A 57 -2.56 6.97 22.44
CA LEU A 57 -2.16 6.31 23.70
C LEU A 57 -3.35 5.99 24.60
N SER A 58 -4.31 6.90 24.71
CA SER A 58 -5.52 6.66 25.51
C SER A 58 -6.33 5.47 24.98
N VAL A 59 -6.52 5.38 23.67
CA VAL A 59 -7.22 4.23 23.06
C VAL A 59 -6.46 2.93 23.31
N ILE A 60 -5.15 2.90 23.08
CA ILE A 60 -4.33 1.70 23.27
C ILE A 60 -4.34 1.25 24.75
N SER A 61 -4.16 2.18 25.69
CA SER A 61 -4.12 1.89 27.12
C SER A 61 -5.45 1.32 27.66
N ASN A 62 -6.57 1.66 27.02
CA ASN A 62 -7.89 1.14 27.34
C ASN A 62 -8.25 -0.13 26.52
N SER A 63 -7.35 -0.58 25.66
CA SER A 63 -7.54 -1.77 24.84
C SER A 63 -6.87 -3.01 25.47
N ASN A 64 -7.34 -4.20 25.11
CA ASN A 64 -6.79 -5.46 25.61
C ASN A 64 -5.51 -5.88 24.86
N VAL A 65 -4.46 -5.02 24.92
CA VAL A 65 -3.12 -5.32 24.40
C VAL A 65 -2.26 -5.95 25.49
N ASP A 66 -1.27 -6.77 25.13
CA ASP A 66 -0.44 -7.50 26.12
C ASP A 66 0.77 -6.67 26.55
N PHE A 67 1.23 -5.79 25.70
CA PHE A 67 2.36 -4.92 25.98
C PHE A 67 2.21 -3.57 25.29
N LEU A 68 2.51 -2.49 26.00
CA LEU A 68 2.56 -1.13 25.48
C LEU A 68 3.89 -0.49 25.83
N ALA A 69 4.68 -0.19 24.81
CA ALA A 69 5.87 0.66 24.92
C ALA A 69 5.55 2.09 24.46
N THR A 70 6.13 3.06 25.16
CA THR A 70 6.03 4.49 24.82
C THR A 70 7.40 5.10 24.51
N THR A 71 8.41 4.25 24.31
CA THR A 71 9.76 4.64 23.95
C THR A 71 10.00 4.45 22.47
N SER A 72 10.64 5.41 21.83
CA SER A 72 11.05 5.35 20.44
C SER A 72 12.56 5.46 20.30
N GLY A 73 13.06 5.33 19.09
CA GLY A 73 14.46 5.58 18.73
C GLY A 73 14.89 7.02 19.01
N LYS A 74 16.19 7.27 18.89
CA LYS A 74 16.74 8.61 19.06
C LYS A 74 16.37 9.53 17.90
N ASN A 75 16.36 8.97 16.69
CA ASN A 75 16.14 9.71 15.47
C ASN A 75 14.84 9.27 14.79
N LEU A 76 14.26 10.16 14.03
CA LEU A 76 13.08 9.92 13.20
C LEU A 76 13.29 8.77 12.18
N LEU A 77 14.54 8.42 11.89
CA LEU A 77 14.91 7.34 10.97
C LEU A 77 14.95 5.96 11.63
N ASP A 78 14.91 5.90 12.97
CA ASP A 78 15.05 4.65 13.74
C ASP A 78 13.69 3.93 13.92
N GLU A 79 12.89 3.81 12.86
CA GLU A 79 11.58 3.11 12.95
C GLU A 79 11.72 1.65 13.37
N ASP A 80 12.80 1.00 12.93
CA ASP A 80 13.16 -0.37 13.31
C ASP A 80 13.33 -0.51 14.81
N PHE A 81 13.85 0.50 15.50
CA PHE A 81 14.00 0.48 16.95
C PHE A 81 12.66 0.28 17.68
N SER A 82 11.62 1.00 17.26
CA SER A 82 10.28 0.88 17.85
C SER A 82 9.70 -0.52 17.63
N ARG A 83 9.88 -1.09 16.44
CA ARG A 83 9.45 -2.46 16.12
C ARG A 83 10.25 -3.50 16.89
N ASN A 84 11.54 -3.27 17.08
CA ASN A 84 12.43 -4.18 17.81
C ASN A 84 12.09 -4.27 19.31
N ILE A 85 11.62 -3.19 19.93
CA ILE A 85 11.10 -3.24 21.31
C ILE A 85 9.91 -4.21 21.40
N SER A 86 8.94 -4.08 20.48
CA SER A 86 7.77 -4.98 20.43
C SER A 86 8.19 -6.42 20.11
N LEU A 87 9.11 -6.61 19.18
CA LEU A 87 9.62 -7.92 18.80
C LEU A 87 10.29 -8.64 19.99
N GLU A 88 11.10 -7.95 20.79
CA GLU A 88 11.74 -8.53 21.96
C GLU A 88 10.74 -9.02 23.01
N TYR A 89 9.62 -8.32 23.18
CA TYR A 89 8.53 -8.82 24.02
C TYR A 89 7.94 -10.12 23.45
N LEU A 90 7.63 -10.17 22.14
CA LEU A 90 7.04 -11.33 21.50
C LEU A 90 7.97 -12.55 21.46
N LYS A 91 9.29 -12.35 21.32
CA LYS A 91 10.29 -13.43 21.43
C LYS A 91 10.24 -14.13 22.79
N ARG A 92 10.10 -13.39 23.89
CA ARG A 92 9.96 -13.96 25.25
C ARG A 92 8.69 -14.80 25.44
N HIS A 93 7.70 -14.59 24.58
CA HIS A 93 6.44 -15.33 24.60
C HIS A 93 6.41 -16.48 23.59
N ASN A 94 7.54 -16.76 22.90
CA ASN A 94 7.69 -17.85 21.92
C ASN A 94 6.60 -17.83 20.83
N CYS A 95 6.37 -16.67 20.23
CA CYS A 95 5.46 -16.57 19.09
C CYS A 95 6.06 -17.28 17.86
N ASP A 96 5.26 -18.12 17.20
CA ASP A 96 5.64 -18.88 16.01
C ASP A 96 5.60 -18.02 14.74
N LEU A 97 4.73 -17.01 14.73
CA LEU A 97 4.52 -16.10 13.63
C LEU A 97 4.59 -14.66 14.14
N ILE A 98 5.30 -13.80 13.43
CA ILE A 98 5.36 -12.36 13.70
C ILE A 98 4.68 -11.62 12.56
N TRP A 99 3.72 -10.76 12.88
CA TRP A 99 3.00 -9.93 11.93
C TRP A 99 3.18 -8.45 12.28
N ALA A 100 3.81 -7.69 11.38
CA ALA A 100 3.99 -6.25 11.55
C ALA A 100 2.76 -5.50 11.03
N VAL A 101 2.22 -4.60 11.86
CA VAL A 101 1.01 -3.82 11.57
C VAL A 101 1.23 -2.37 11.99
N ASP A 102 0.83 -1.43 11.15
CA ASP A 102 0.82 0.00 11.46
C ASP A 102 -0.58 0.47 11.90
N GLY A 103 -0.64 1.51 12.74
CA GLY A 103 -1.88 1.99 13.34
C GLY A 103 -2.91 2.57 12.37
N ASP A 104 -2.56 2.74 11.11
CA ASP A 104 -3.43 3.15 10.01
C ASP A 104 -3.67 2.02 8.98
N GLU A 105 -3.33 0.78 9.34
CA GLU A 105 -3.58 -0.44 8.58
C GLU A 105 -4.76 -1.20 9.19
N ILE A 106 -5.82 -1.39 8.43
CA ILE A 106 -7.04 -2.06 8.89
C ILE A 106 -7.23 -3.36 8.13
N TYR A 107 -7.43 -4.45 8.89
CA TYR A 107 -7.76 -5.77 8.41
C TYR A 107 -9.18 -6.12 8.85
N THR A 108 -9.88 -6.90 8.08
CA THR A 108 -11.07 -7.61 8.54
C THR A 108 -10.69 -8.92 9.25
N LYS A 109 -11.53 -9.42 10.12
CA LYS A 109 -11.31 -10.74 10.74
C LYS A 109 -11.19 -11.87 9.72
N GLU A 110 -11.94 -11.76 8.63
CA GLU A 110 -11.92 -12.74 7.56
C GLU A 110 -10.58 -12.72 6.81
N GLU A 111 -10.04 -11.54 6.48
CA GLU A 111 -8.73 -11.39 5.86
C GLU A 111 -7.61 -11.96 6.73
N ILE A 112 -7.65 -11.73 8.04
CA ILE A 112 -6.70 -12.33 8.98
C ILE A 112 -6.79 -13.86 8.93
N LYS A 113 -7.99 -14.41 9.08
CA LYS A 113 -8.21 -15.88 9.05
C LYS A 113 -7.79 -16.52 7.73
N ASN A 114 -8.12 -15.89 6.61
CA ASN A 114 -7.75 -16.38 5.28
C ASN A 114 -6.24 -16.35 5.07
N THR A 115 -5.58 -15.28 5.53
CA THR A 115 -4.12 -15.17 5.48
C THR A 115 -3.46 -16.27 6.30
N LEU A 116 -3.95 -16.55 7.52
CA LEU A 116 -3.39 -17.60 8.36
C LEU A 116 -3.56 -19.00 7.75
N LYS A 117 -4.72 -19.30 7.16
CA LYS A 117 -4.94 -20.56 6.42
C LYS A 117 -3.98 -20.70 5.25
N TYR A 118 -3.74 -19.60 4.52
CA TYR A 118 -2.77 -19.58 3.44
C TYR A 118 -1.36 -19.87 3.94
N ILE A 119 -0.94 -19.23 5.03
CA ILE A 119 0.36 -19.45 5.67
C ILE A 119 0.52 -20.91 6.12
N GLU A 120 -0.52 -21.51 6.73
CA GLU A 120 -0.50 -22.90 7.16
C GLU A 120 -0.34 -23.87 5.99
N SER A 121 -0.90 -23.56 4.84
CA SER A 121 -0.76 -24.38 3.60
C SER A 121 0.63 -24.23 2.93
N HIS A 122 1.46 -23.29 3.40
CA HIS A 122 2.81 -23.02 2.87
C HIS A 122 3.87 -23.13 3.99
N PRO A 123 4.08 -24.32 4.57
CA PRO A 123 4.90 -24.50 5.78
C PRO A 123 6.39 -24.21 5.56
N ASN A 124 6.87 -24.26 4.33
CA ASN A 124 8.28 -24.04 4.00
C ASN A 124 8.64 -22.59 3.74
N ASP A 125 7.64 -21.71 3.59
CA ASP A 125 7.87 -20.30 3.34
C ASP A 125 8.08 -19.55 4.67
N HIS A 126 9.11 -18.71 4.69
CA HIS A 126 9.53 -17.99 5.90
C HIS A 126 8.95 -16.58 6.00
N SER A 127 8.55 -15.99 4.90
CA SER A 127 7.99 -14.64 4.85
C SER A 127 6.83 -14.54 3.86
N PHE A 128 5.87 -13.68 4.18
CA PHE A 128 4.68 -13.46 3.36
C PHE A 128 4.43 -11.96 3.20
N SER A 129 4.04 -11.59 1.98
CA SER A 129 3.64 -10.22 1.64
C SER A 129 2.15 -10.13 1.35
N VAL A 130 1.53 -9.02 1.77
CA VAL A 130 0.13 -8.73 1.50
C VAL A 130 0.04 -7.48 0.62
N GLU A 131 -0.94 -7.42 -0.26
CA GLU A 131 -1.18 -6.25 -1.08
C GLU A 131 -1.95 -5.17 -0.32
N PHE A 132 -1.56 -3.93 -0.52
CA PHE A 132 -2.15 -2.76 0.11
C PHE A 132 -3.15 -2.06 -0.81
N LYS A 133 -4.32 -1.76 -0.26
CA LYS A 133 -5.21 -0.70 -0.76
C LYS A 133 -4.82 0.59 -0.04
N ASN A 134 -3.98 1.39 -0.67
CA ASN A 134 -3.57 2.67 -0.09
C ASN A 134 -4.64 3.72 -0.36
N TYR A 135 -5.52 3.97 0.61
CA TYR A 135 -6.50 5.04 0.50
C TYR A 135 -5.81 6.39 0.39
N THR A 136 -6.18 7.14 -0.64
CA THR A 136 -5.43 8.32 -1.07
C THR A 136 -6.39 9.44 -1.41
N PHE A 137 -6.04 10.67 -1.01
CA PHE A 137 -6.83 11.90 -1.15
C PHE A 137 -8.07 11.93 -0.28
N GLU A 138 -9.10 11.17 -0.60
CA GLU A 138 -10.34 11.05 0.16
C GLU A 138 -10.92 9.65 0.00
N TYR A 139 -11.64 9.18 0.99
CA TYR A 139 -12.42 7.95 0.86
C TYR A 139 -13.54 8.18 -0.16
N PRO A 140 -13.80 7.28 -1.09
CA PRO A 140 -13.31 5.89 -1.18
C PRO A 140 -12.21 5.64 -2.24
N TYR A 141 -11.33 6.58 -2.50
CA TYR A 141 -10.29 6.43 -3.52
C TYR A 141 -9.02 5.79 -2.95
N PHE A 142 -8.42 4.85 -3.69
CA PHE A 142 -7.21 4.14 -3.27
C PHE A 142 -6.31 3.77 -4.44
N THR A 143 -5.03 3.47 -4.15
CA THR A 143 -4.07 2.90 -5.10
C THR A 143 -3.79 1.44 -4.76
N LYS A 144 -3.49 0.62 -5.79
CA LYS A 144 -3.12 -0.80 -5.68
C LYS A 144 -1.69 -1.03 -6.15
N GLY A 145 -1.25 -2.29 -6.03
CA GLY A 145 0.02 -2.76 -6.58
C GLY A 145 1.18 -2.64 -5.61
N PHE A 146 1.01 -1.95 -4.49
CA PHE A 146 2.01 -1.95 -3.43
C PHE A 146 1.86 -3.21 -2.58
N ARG A 147 2.95 -3.96 -2.45
CA ARG A 147 3.07 -5.11 -1.54
C ARG A 147 4.23 -4.86 -0.59
N LYS A 148 4.14 -5.43 0.59
CA LYS A 148 5.18 -5.32 1.60
C LYS A 148 5.30 -6.65 2.33
N PRO A 149 6.51 -7.20 2.54
CA PRO A 149 6.70 -8.31 3.45
C PRO A 149 6.42 -7.82 4.87
N ILE A 150 5.45 -8.43 5.53
CA ILE A 150 4.99 -8.03 6.85
C ILE A 150 4.71 -9.20 7.78
N ILE A 151 4.76 -10.43 7.28
CA ILE A 151 4.48 -11.63 8.07
C ILE A 151 5.65 -12.59 7.97
N TYR A 152 6.12 -13.08 9.12
CA TYR A 152 7.35 -13.86 9.21
C TYR A 152 7.20 -15.04 10.16
N ARG A 153 7.66 -16.23 9.73
CA ARG A 153 7.78 -17.37 10.64
C ARG A 153 8.98 -17.19 11.56
N ASN A 154 8.73 -17.36 12.82
CA ASN A 154 9.77 -17.25 13.85
C ASN A 154 10.17 -18.65 14.37
N ASN A 155 10.87 -19.42 13.55
CA ASN A 155 11.30 -20.78 13.86
C ASN A 155 12.47 -20.79 14.85
N ILE A 156 12.18 -20.55 16.12
CA ILE A 156 13.19 -20.48 17.21
C ILE A 156 13.99 -21.78 17.31
N ASN A 157 13.34 -22.94 17.07
CA ASN A 157 13.96 -24.28 17.24
C ASN A 157 14.99 -24.65 16.15
N HIS A 158 15.13 -23.88 15.07
CA HIS A 158 15.98 -24.21 13.93
C HIS A 158 17.05 -23.16 13.61
N ASN A 159 17.44 -22.32 14.56
CA ASN A 159 18.29 -21.14 14.34
C ASN A 159 17.74 -20.15 13.27
N ASN A 160 16.49 -20.31 12.86
CA ASN A 160 15.81 -19.48 11.85
C ASN A 160 14.84 -18.50 12.52
N GLY A 161 15.00 -18.22 13.80
CA GLY A 161 14.24 -17.19 14.48
C GLY A 161 14.60 -15.80 13.97
N ILE A 162 13.64 -14.88 14.08
CA ILE A 162 13.86 -13.48 13.72
C ILE A 162 14.86 -12.84 14.67
N SER A 163 15.94 -12.27 14.13
CA SER A 163 16.92 -11.52 14.92
C SER A 163 16.39 -10.15 15.28
N HIS A 164 16.11 -9.32 14.28
CA HIS A 164 15.62 -7.96 14.45
C HIS A 164 15.02 -7.41 13.15
N PHE A 165 14.26 -6.33 13.27
CA PHE A 165 13.89 -5.47 12.13
C PHE A 165 15.10 -4.61 11.74
N THR A 166 15.42 -4.56 10.46
CA THR A 166 16.57 -3.81 9.92
C THR A 166 16.17 -2.45 9.37
N PHE A 167 14.99 -2.38 8.77
CA PHE A 167 14.42 -1.13 8.23
C PHE A 167 12.93 -1.33 8.02
N ASP A 168 12.12 -0.42 8.54
CA ASP A 168 10.66 -0.51 8.43
C ASP A 168 10.13 -1.90 8.84
N THR A 169 9.56 -2.68 7.91
CA THR A 169 9.12 -4.06 8.15
C THR A 169 10.16 -5.11 7.76
N TYR A 170 11.27 -4.73 7.15
CA TYR A 170 12.32 -5.67 6.76
C TYR A 170 13.00 -6.30 7.97
N ILE A 171 13.36 -7.57 7.86
CA ILE A 171 13.91 -8.33 8.98
C ILE A 171 15.21 -9.04 8.62
N LYS A 172 15.98 -9.34 9.65
CA LYS A 172 17.10 -10.26 9.60
C LYS A 172 16.83 -11.47 10.49
N PHE A 173 17.12 -12.66 9.97
CA PHE A 173 17.05 -13.91 10.73
C PHE A 173 18.37 -14.21 11.42
N ASN A 174 18.35 -15.07 12.46
CA ASN A 174 19.54 -15.49 13.21
C ASN A 174 20.57 -16.22 12.36
N ASN A 175 20.16 -16.87 11.27
CA ASN A 175 21.04 -17.50 10.28
C ASN A 175 21.71 -16.50 9.32
N GLY A 176 21.50 -15.20 9.48
CA GLY A 176 22.07 -14.15 8.67
C GLY A 176 21.28 -13.78 7.42
N VAL A 177 20.22 -14.52 7.07
CA VAL A 177 19.34 -14.19 5.95
C VAL A 177 18.58 -12.91 6.28
N GLU A 178 18.53 -12.00 5.32
CA GLU A 178 17.78 -10.75 5.40
C GLU A 178 16.66 -10.73 4.35
N VAL A 179 15.44 -10.41 4.78
CA VAL A 179 14.29 -10.19 3.89
C VAL A 179 14.12 -8.69 3.76
N ASN A 180 14.66 -8.14 2.70
CA ASN A 180 14.65 -6.71 2.36
C ASN A 180 14.00 -6.43 1.00
N ASP A 181 13.41 -7.45 0.36
CA ASP A 181 12.75 -7.35 -0.93
C ASP A 181 11.44 -8.13 -0.93
N MET A 182 10.45 -7.61 -1.65
CA MET A 182 9.17 -8.30 -1.90
C MET A 182 9.35 -9.63 -2.64
N LEU A 183 10.39 -9.75 -3.47
CA LEU A 183 10.71 -10.96 -4.23
C LEU A 183 11.11 -12.14 -3.34
N LEU A 184 11.54 -11.87 -2.10
CA LEU A 184 11.94 -12.88 -1.11
C LEU A 184 10.76 -13.36 -0.25
N SER A 185 9.55 -12.86 -0.47
CA SER A 185 8.37 -13.20 0.30
C SER A 185 7.27 -13.82 -0.57
N ASN A 186 6.58 -14.84 -0.04
CA ASN A 186 5.46 -15.47 -0.72
C ASN A 186 4.25 -14.50 -0.71
N PRO A 187 3.70 -14.13 -1.88
CA PRO A 187 2.57 -13.22 -1.95
C PRO A 187 1.25 -13.91 -1.56
N VAL A 188 0.59 -13.42 -0.53
CA VAL A 188 -0.78 -13.82 -0.22
C VAL A 188 -1.70 -13.41 -1.38
N PRO A 189 -2.52 -14.33 -1.93
CA PRO A 189 -3.41 -14.01 -3.04
C PRO A 189 -4.39 -12.89 -2.71
N LYS A 190 -4.54 -11.92 -3.62
CA LYS A 190 -5.45 -10.76 -3.47
C LYS A 190 -6.87 -11.13 -3.05
N LYS A 191 -7.39 -12.25 -3.57
CA LYS A 191 -8.74 -12.74 -3.23
C LYS A 191 -8.91 -13.19 -1.79
N LEU A 192 -7.81 -13.38 -1.05
CA LEU A 192 -7.81 -13.83 0.34
C LEU A 192 -7.68 -12.66 1.31
N ALA A 193 -6.83 -11.68 0.99
CA ALA A 193 -6.62 -10.54 1.85
C ALA A 193 -6.05 -9.32 1.12
N PHE A 194 -6.43 -8.16 1.65
CA PHE A 194 -5.83 -6.85 1.40
C PHE A 194 -5.58 -6.15 2.73
N VAL A 195 -4.64 -5.25 2.75
CA VAL A 195 -4.48 -4.28 3.85
C VAL A 195 -5.15 -2.97 3.45
N SER A 196 -6.17 -2.57 4.16
CA SER A 196 -6.77 -1.23 4.00
C SER A 196 -5.91 -0.21 4.73
N HIS A 197 -5.11 0.57 3.98
CA HIS A 197 -4.12 1.48 4.52
C HIS A 197 -4.52 2.95 4.31
N TYR A 198 -4.77 3.67 5.39
CA TYR A 198 -5.35 5.03 5.40
C TYR A 198 -4.30 6.14 5.53
N SER A 199 -3.15 5.92 4.99
CA SER A 199 -1.96 6.76 5.21
C SER A 199 -2.06 8.16 4.61
N TRP A 200 -2.77 8.31 3.48
CA TRP A 200 -2.77 9.52 2.66
C TRP A 200 -4.17 10.09 2.42
N ILE A 201 -5.06 9.93 3.38
CA ILE A 201 -6.35 10.61 3.38
C ILE A 201 -6.14 12.09 3.71
N ASN A 202 -6.80 12.96 2.96
CA ASN A 202 -6.71 14.40 3.15
C ASN A 202 -7.28 14.83 4.51
N ASN A 203 -6.40 14.87 5.50
CA ASN A 203 -6.66 15.39 6.83
C ASN A 203 -5.59 16.45 7.08
N ASP A 204 -5.97 17.73 7.06
CA ASP A 204 -5.07 18.86 6.94
C ASP A 204 -3.85 18.82 7.89
N SER A 205 -4.04 18.50 9.16
CA SER A 205 -2.94 18.50 10.12
C SER A 205 -2.03 17.28 9.97
N ARG A 206 -2.61 16.07 9.91
CA ARG A 206 -1.86 14.81 9.78
C ARG A 206 -1.13 14.70 8.45
N THR A 207 -1.76 15.13 7.37
CA THR A 207 -1.18 15.12 6.03
C THR A 207 0.03 16.06 5.93
N LYS A 208 -0.07 17.26 6.50
CA LYS A 208 1.07 18.21 6.56
C LYS A 208 2.25 17.64 7.34
N GLU A 209 2.00 17.05 8.49
CA GLU A 209 3.04 16.40 9.30
C GLU A 209 3.66 15.22 8.56
N LYS A 210 2.86 14.41 7.88
CA LYS A 210 3.36 13.25 7.13
C LYS A 210 4.23 13.68 5.93
N ILE A 211 3.85 14.71 5.19
CA ILE A 211 4.69 15.27 4.11
C ILE A 211 6.01 15.77 4.68
N LYS A 212 5.97 16.51 5.80
CA LYS A 212 7.17 16.99 6.49
C LYS A 212 8.06 15.82 6.93
N TYR A 213 7.48 14.79 7.55
CA TYR A 213 8.15 13.57 7.94
C TYR A 213 8.86 12.88 6.75
N GLN A 214 8.15 12.67 5.65
CA GLN A 214 8.69 12.05 4.45
C GLN A 214 9.83 12.88 3.83
N ASN A 215 9.72 14.21 3.84
CA ASN A 215 10.77 15.10 3.34
C ASN A 215 12.05 15.07 4.20
N ILE A 216 11.95 14.75 5.49
CA ILE A 216 13.11 14.53 6.35
C ILE A 216 13.69 13.14 6.13
N ARG A 217 12.85 12.12 6.04
CA ARG A 217 13.23 10.71 5.95
C ARG A 217 13.91 10.35 4.64
N TYR A 218 13.40 10.82 3.51
CA TYR A 218 13.90 10.42 2.21
C TYR A 218 15.00 11.34 1.70
N MET A 219 16.05 10.72 1.15
CA MET A 219 17.13 11.44 0.47
C MET A 219 16.70 11.95 -0.90
N GLY A 220 17.27 13.05 -1.33
CA GLY A 220 17.05 13.67 -2.63
C GLY A 220 16.82 15.18 -2.54
N PRO A 221 16.61 15.87 -3.67
CA PRO A 221 16.20 17.27 -3.68
C PRO A 221 14.90 17.47 -2.90
N GLU A 222 14.76 18.56 -2.16
CA GLU A 222 13.67 18.79 -1.21
C GLU A 222 12.27 18.60 -1.80
N ASN A 223 12.04 19.12 -3.02
CA ASN A 223 10.78 18.99 -3.74
C ASN A 223 10.51 17.60 -4.35
N LYS A 224 11.46 16.66 -4.23
CA LYS A 224 11.42 15.31 -4.83
C LYS A 224 11.51 14.19 -3.80
N ARG A 225 11.34 14.49 -2.52
CA ARG A 225 11.47 13.50 -1.43
C ARG A 225 10.16 12.81 -1.08
N CYS A 226 9.03 13.50 -1.24
CA CYS A 226 7.72 12.97 -0.89
C CYS A 226 6.87 12.73 -2.14
N ALA A 227 6.21 11.57 -2.21
CA ALA A 227 5.30 11.20 -3.29
C ALA A 227 4.04 12.09 -3.36
N PHE A 228 3.78 12.89 -2.32
CA PHE A 228 2.62 13.75 -2.23
C PHE A 228 3.01 15.19 -1.92
N VAL A 229 2.20 16.13 -2.42
CA VAL A 229 2.31 17.57 -2.14
C VAL A 229 0.95 18.15 -1.82
N LEU A 230 0.94 19.25 -1.06
CA LEU A 230 -0.25 20.08 -0.88
C LEU A 230 -0.23 21.22 -1.88
N GLN A 231 -1.20 21.27 -2.76
CA GLN A 231 -1.40 22.37 -3.70
C GLN A 231 -2.80 22.95 -3.48
N ASN A 232 -2.89 24.23 -3.13
CA ASN A 232 -4.15 24.89 -2.75
C ASN A 232 -4.90 24.13 -1.64
N ASN A 233 -4.18 23.67 -0.61
CA ASN A 233 -4.68 22.85 0.50
C ASN A 233 -5.30 21.51 0.10
N LYS A 234 -5.07 21.03 -1.12
CA LYS A 234 -5.47 19.70 -1.57
C LYS A 234 -4.25 18.82 -1.76
N LEU A 235 -4.34 17.59 -1.26
CA LEU A 235 -3.33 16.57 -1.48
C LEU A 235 -3.32 16.17 -2.95
N LYS A 236 -2.13 16.07 -3.55
CA LYS A 236 -1.91 15.61 -4.92
C LYS A 236 -0.66 14.76 -5.01
N PHE A 237 -0.56 13.95 -6.06
CA PHE A 237 0.69 13.29 -6.38
C PHE A 237 1.74 14.32 -6.77
N ASN A 238 2.95 14.12 -6.26
CA ASN A 238 4.12 14.92 -6.59
C ASN A 238 4.77 14.39 -7.87
N LYS A 239 4.43 14.96 -9.01
CA LYS A 239 4.96 14.56 -10.30
C LYS A 239 6.49 14.54 -10.32
N GLU A 240 7.16 15.53 -9.73
CA GLU A 240 8.61 15.62 -9.67
C GLU A 240 9.25 14.45 -8.87
N PHE A 241 8.58 13.94 -7.85
CA PHE A 241 9.03 12.75 -7.13
C PHE A 241 9.02 11.52 -8.04
N PHE A 242 7.92 11.27 -8.74
CA PHE A 242 7.79 10.10 -9.61
C PHE A 242 8.75 10.15 -10.78
N GLU A 243 8.91 11.32 -11.43
CA GLU A 243 9.90 11.53 -12.48
C GLU A 243 11.34 11.31 -11.98
N TYR A 244 11.70 11.86 -10.82
CA TYR A 244 13.04 11.70 -10.23
C TYR A 244 13.36 10.24 -9.89
N ARG A 245 12.37 9.47 -9.45
CA ARG A 245 12.52 8.05 -9.11
C ARG A 245 12.33 7.11 -10.30
N ASN A 246 12.07 7.65 -11.48
CA ASN A 246 11.72 6.89 -12.69
C ASN A 246 10.55 5.91 -12.43
N MET A 247 9.54 6.40 -11.71
CA MET A 247 8.34 5.64 -11.34
C MET A 247 7.11 6.22 -12.05
N GLN A 248 6.15 5.37 -12.34
CA GLN A 248 4.84 5.82 -12.81
C GLN A 248 4.01 6.39 -11.66
N ILE A 249 3.19 7.40 -11.95
CA ILE A 249 2.19 7.88 -11.00
C ILE A 249 1.18 6.77 -10.78
N PRO A 250 0.88 6.40 -9.52
CA PRO A 250 -0.05 5.31 -9.23
C PRO A 250 -1.45 5.57 -9.79
N ILE A 251 -2.09 4.50 -10.25
CA ILE A 251 -3.48 4.53 -10.69
C ILE A 251 -4.39 4.61 -9.46
N ILE A 252 -5.43 5.42 -9.56
CA ILE A 252 -6.43 5.59 -8.50
C ILE A 252 -7.66 4.76 -8.84
N TYR A 253 -8.09 3.97 -7.86
CA TYR A 253 -9.31 3.17 -7.90
C TYR A 253 -10.32 3.76 -6.92
N LYS A 254 -11.61 3.53 -7.16
CA LYS A 254 -12.69 3.93 -6.25
C LYS A 254 -13.30 2.70 -5.59
N GLU A 255 -13.44 2.70 -4.27
CA GLU A 255 -14.17 1.67 -3.55
C GLU A 255 -15.66 2.03 -3.48
N GLY A 256 -16.51 1.03 -3.57
CA GLY A 256 -17.94 1.23 -3.48
C GLY A 256 -18.67 0.95 -4.77
N ASN A 257 -19.62 0.06 -4.66
CA ASN A 257 -20.40 -0.55 -5.73
C ASN A 257 -19.49 -1.25 -6.75
N ASN A 258 -19.58 -2.53 -6.91
CA ASN A 258 -18.96 -3.37 -7.93
C ASN A 258 -18.89 -2.72 -9.34
N ILE A 259 -18.50 -1.47 -9.42
CA ILE A 259 -17.96 -0.82 -10.57
C ILE A 259 -16.48 -1.23 -10.55
N SER A 260 -16.22 -2.49 -10.84
CA SER A 260 -15.04 -2.78 -11.63
C SER A 260 -15.20 -1.85 -12.83
N TYR A 261 -14.30 -0.89 -12.97
CA TYR A 261 -14.05 -0.35 -14.30
C TYR A 261 -13.38 -1.50 -15.04
N ASP A 262 -14.17 -2.52 -15.40
CA ASP A 262 -13.74 -3.60 -16.26
C ASP A 262 -13.76 -3.00 -17.67
N PHE A 263 -12.67 -2.32 -17.98
CA PHE A 263 -12.36 -2.02 -19.36
C PHE A 263 -11.75 -3.29 -19.93
N GLU A 264 -12.45 -3.92 -20.84
CA GLU A 264 -11.87 -4.96 -21.67
C GLU A 264 -11.35 -4.31 -22.95
N PHE A 265 -10.05 -4.46 -23.18
CA PHE A 265 -9.41 -4.01 -24.39
C PHE A 265 -9.09 -5.23 -25.25
N SER A 266 -9.56 -5.22 -26.48
CA SER A 266 -9.19 -6.23 -27.46
C SER A 266 -8.70 -5.58 -28.74
N TYR A 267 -7.59 -6.09 -29.28
CA TYR A 267 -7.04 -5.62 -30.54
C TYR A 267 -7.00 -6.75 -31.55
N VAL A 268 -7.59 -6.54 -32.73
CA VAL A 268 -7.53 -7.48 -33.86
C VAL A 268 -6.56 -6.94 -34.91
N ASN A 269 -5.35 -7.52 -34.94
CA ASN A 269 -4.26 -7.05 -35.79
C ASN A 269 -4.61 -7.07 -37.29
N SER A 270 -5.29 -8.12 -37.77
CA SER A 270 -5.71 -8.24 -39.18
C SER A 270 -6.70 -7.18 -39.61
N GLU A 271 -7.48 -6.65 -38.69
CA GLU A 271 -8.50 -5.62 -38.94
C GLU A 271 -8.02 -4.23 -38.51
N LYS A 272 -6.83 -4.13 -37.88
CA LYS A 272 -6.33 -2.91 -37.22
C LYS A 272 -7.37 -2.28 -36.32
N LYS A 273 -8.04 -3.11 -35.52
CA LYS A 273 -9.22 -2.76 -34.75
C LYS A 273 -8.96 -2.85 -33.25
N LEU A 274 -8.99 -1.74 -32.54
CA LEU A 274 -9.04 -1.68 -31.07
C LEU A 274 -10.51 -1.56 -30.64
N THR A 275 -10.96 -2.50 -29.83
CA THR A 275 -12.28 -2.46 -29.20
C THR A 275 -12.06 -2.18 -27.70
N ILE A 276 -12.82 -1.23 -27.18
CA ILE A 276 -12.86 -0.91 -25.76
C ILE A 276 -14.27 -1.17 -25.29
N ASP A 277 -14.47 -2.18 -24.47
CA ASP A 277 -15.73 -2.49 -23.82
C ASP A 277 -15.67 -2.05 -22.35
N TRP A 278 -16.73 -1.41 -21.88
CA TRP A 278 -16.79 -0.96 -20.49
C TRP A 278 -18.22 -1.00 -19.94
N VAL A 279 -18.28 -1.16 -18.61
CA VAL A 279 -19.53 -1.06 -17.87
C VAL A 279 -19.46 0.19 -17.00
N LEU A 280 -19.97 1.31 -17.50
CA LEU A 280 -20.06 2.57 -16.74
C LEU A 280 -21.50 2.84 -16.33
N ARG A 281 -21.69 3.28 -15.09
CA ARG A 281 -22.94 3.84 -14.59
C ARG A 281 -22.68 5.27 -14.13
N ASP A 282 -23.35 6.22 -14.79
CA ASP A 282 -23.49 7.63 -14.35
C ASP A 282 -22.23 8.51 -14.28
N MET A 283 -21.28 8.38 -15.27
CA MET A 283 -20.05 9.13 -15.19
C MET A 283 -19.59 9.73 -16.53
N ASN A 284 -18.96 10.90 -16.46
CA ASN A 284 -18.21 11.49 -17.55
C ASN A 284 -16.76 11.02 -17.48
N VAL A 285 -16.35 10.21 -18.42
CA VAL A 285 -15.01 9.62 -18.49
C VAL A 285 -14.31 10.12 -19.74
N LEU A 286 -13.07 10.57 -19.58
CA LEU A 286 -12.15 10.89 -20.66
C LEU A 286 -11.22 9.69 -20.87
N ILE A 287 -11.24 9.08 -22.05
CA ILE A 287 -10.27 8.07 -22.44
C ILE A 287 -9.23 8.75 -23.33
N LYS A 288 -7.96 8.57 -22.97
CA LYS A 288 -6.82 8.95 -23.80
C LYS A 288 -6.16 7.68 -24.30
N ILE A 289 -5.99 7.58 -25.59
CA ILE A 289 -5.31 6.49 -26.28
C ILE A 289 -4.04 7.04 -26.89
N PHE A 290 -2.91 6.47 -26.50
CA PHE A 290 -1.62 6.82 -27.09
C PHE A 290 -1.16 5.68 -27.99
N GLU A 291 -1.01 5.96 -29.24
CA GLU A 291 -0.34 5.07 -30.18
C GLU A 291 1.17 5.19 -29.97
N VAL A 292 1.87 4.08 -29.80
CA VAL A 292 3.32 4.04 -29.58
C VAL A 292 3.97 3.36 -30.77
N ASP A 293 4.80 4.09 -31.50
CA ASP A 293 5.58 3.54 -32.61
C ASP A 293 6.94 2.96 -32.15
N ASN A 294 7.65 2.32 -33.07
CA ASN A 294 8.98 1.74 -32.82
C ASN A 294 10.06 2.77 -32.42
N LEU A 295 9.79 4.06 -32.56
CA LEU A 295 10.67 5.17 -32.19
C LEU A 295 10.23 5.78 -30.84
N SER A 296 9.24 5.19 -30.16
CA SER A 296 8.63 5.70 -28.93
C SER A 296 7.93 7.06 -29.09
N ASN A 297 7.55 7.43 -30.30
CA ASN A 297 6.65 8.57 -30.49
C ASN A 297 5.26 8.19 -30.00
N LYS A 298 4.59 9.15 -29.35
CA LYS A 298 3.24 8.98 -28.85
C LYS A 298 2.29 9.91 -29.58
N PHE A 299 1.24 9.33 -30.15
CA PHE A 299 0.13 10.08 -30.76
C PHE A 299 -1.08 9.96 -29.85
N GLU A 300 -1.59 11.09 -29.37
CA GLU A 300 -2.71 11.12 -28.40
C GLU A 300 -4.05 11.28 -29.13
N TYR A 301 -5.00 10.43 -28.76
CA TYR A 301 -6.41 10.57 -29.09
C TYR A 301 -7.21 10.68 -27.80
N SER A 302 -8.15 11.64 -27.74
CA SER A 302 -8.95 11.86 -26.55
C SER A 302 -10.43 11.67 -26.87
N LEU A 303 -11.11 10.86 -26.09
CA LEU A 303 -12.54 10.54 -26.23
C LEU A 303 -13.28 10.85 -24.94
N GLN A 304 -14.27 11.72 -25.03
CA GLN A 304 -15.19 11.95 -23.92
C GLN A 304 -16.34 10.96 -24.01
N LEU A 305 -16.45 10.06 -23.04
CA LEU A 305 -17.53 9.09 -22.97
C LEU A 305 -18.65 9.61 -22.08
N THR A 306 -19.88 9.36 -22.51
CA THR A 306 -21.10 9.63 -21.76
C THR A 306 -21.83 8.31 -21.52
N ASN A 307 -22.80 8.31 -20.61
CA ASN A 307 -23.55 7.13 -20.14
C ASN A 307 -24.26 6.32 -21.24
N HIS A 308 -24.31 6.80 -22.48
CA HIS A 308 -25.06 6.18 -23.57
C HIS A 308 -24.20 5.30 -24.51
N VAL A 309 -22.87 5.27 -24.31
CA VAL A 309 -21.95 4.52 -25.18
C VAL A 309 -21.41 3.34 -24.38
N LYS A 310 -21.58 2.11 -24.86
CA LYS A 310 -21.13 0.87 -24.18
C LYS A 310 -19.88 0.25 -24.79
N SER A 311 -19.52 0.61 -26.00
CA SER A 311 -18.33 0.16 -26.69
C SER A 311 -17.84 1.20 -27.68
N PHE A 312 -16.56 1.24 -27.90
CA PHE A 312 -15.90 2.14 -28.85
C PHE A 312 -15.01 1.36 -29.80
N LEU A 313 -15.11 1.66 -31.08
CA LEU A 313 -14.37 1.01 -32.16
C LEU A 313 -13.41 2.03 -32.77
N CYS A 314 -12.12 1.77 -32.70
CA CYS A 314 -11.10 2.61 -33.29
C CYS A 314 -10.67 2.01 -34.66
N HIS A 315 -11.43 2.22 -35.72
CA HIS A 315 -11.08 1.72 -37.05
C HIS A 315 -10.12 2.64 -37.83
N ASP A 316 -10.21 3.96 -37.63
CA ASP A 316 -9.55 4.93 -38.47
C ASP A 316 -8.29 5.58 -37.84
N LEU A 317 -7.95 5.20 -36.63
CA LEU A 317 -6.85 5.82 -35.89
C LEU A 317 -5.47 5.31 -36.31
N PHE A 318 -5.39 4.12 -36.96
CA PHE A 318 -4.14 3.39 -37.08
C PHE A 318 -3.66 3.24 -38.53
N ASN A 319 -3.14 4.33 -39.08
CA ASN A 319 -2.46 4.30 -40.38
C ASN A 319 -0.94 4.00 -40.30
N ASN A 320 -0.46 3.65 -39.10
CA ASN A 320 0.97 3.52 -38.89
C ASN A 320 1.45 2.06 -38.97
N GLU A 321 2.19 1.71 -39.98
CA GLU A 321 2.78 0.37 -40.17
C GLU A 321 3.86 0.03 -39.12
N LYS A 322 4.26 1.00 -38.30
CA LYS A 322 5.31 0.87 -37.27
C LYS A 322 4.75 0.81 -35.87
N LEU A 323 3.45 0.57 -35.72
CA LEU A 323 2.79 0.51 -34.43
C LEU A 323 3.39 -0.59 -33.56
N LYS A 324 3.81 -0.25 -32.35
CA LYS A 324 4.37 -1.16 -31.34
C LYS A 324 3.32 -1.57 -30.30
N GLY A 325 2.42 -0.69 -30.00
CA GLY A 325 1.40 -0.90 -28.99
C GLY A 325 0.58 0.34 -28.70
N PHE A 326 -0.24 0.23 -27.65
CA PHE A 326 -1.09 1.32 -27.18
C PHE A 326 -0.86 1.53 -25.69
N ILE A 327 -0.96 2.79 -25.27
CA ILE A 327 -1.14 3.14 -23.86
C ILE A 327 -2.54 3.73 -23.76
N ILE A 328 -3.37 3.16 -22.88
CA ILE A 328 -4.75 3.58 -22.70
C ILE A 328 -4.89 4.15 -21.31
N GLU A 329 -5.23 5.42 -21.20
CA GLU A 329 -5.49 6.11 -19.95
C GLU A 329 -6.97 6.44 -19.86
N VAL A 330 -7.58 6.13 -18.72
CA VAL A 330 -8.97 6.47 -18.42
C VAL A 330 -9.00 7.49 -17.29
N TRP A 331 -9.63 8.62 -17.55
CA TRP A 331 -9.68 9.76 -16.63
C TRP A 331 -11.11 10.05 -16.22
N GLU A 332 -11.37 10.16 -14.92
CA GLU A 332 -12.65 10.60 -14.36
C GLU A 332 -12.45 11.88 -13.57
N ASN A 333 -13.20 12.95 -13.89
CA ASN A 333 -13.11 14.23 -13.21
C ASN A 333 -11.67 14.78 -13.08
N GLY A 334 -10.81 14.52 -14.09
CA GLY A 334 -9.42 14.91 -14.09
C GLY A 334 -8.49 14.01 -13.26
N ILE A 335 -8.97 12.86 -12.80
CA ILE A 335 -8.20 11.84 -12.07
C ILE A 335 -7.99 10.63 -12.99
N LEU A 336 -6.74 10.18 -13.13
CA LEU A 336 -6.42 8.95 -13.86
C LEU A 336 -6.88 7.74 -13.04
N ILE A 337 -7.87 7.00 -13.56
CA ILE A 337 -8.49 5.85 -12.89
C ILE A 337 -8.06 4.50 -13.44
N HIS A 338 -7.54 4.46 -14.67
CA HIS A 338 -7.00 3.26 -15.30
C HIS A 338 -5.90 3.62 -16.27
N ASN A 339 -4.86 2.78 -16.34
CA ASN A 339 -3.79 2.85 -17.33
C ASN A 339 -3.38 1.43 -17.72
N GLU A 340 -3.37 1.16 -19.01
CA GLU A 340 -2.98 -0.15 -19.55
C GLU A 340 -2.07 0.04 -20.77
N GLU A 341 -1.00 -0.76 -20.83
CA GLU A 341 -0.10 -0.81 -21.97
C GLU A 341 -0.33 -2.12 -22.71
N LEU A 342 -0.80 -2.04 -23.95
CA LEU A 342 -1.05 -3.15 -24.84
C LEU A 342 0.10 -3.26 -25.87
N HIS A 343 0.90 -4.32 -25.78
CA HIS A 343 1.94 -4.62 -26.74
C HIS A 343 1.40 -5.49 -27.87
N LEU A 344 1.60 -5.09 -29.13
CA LEU A 344 1.13 -5.85 -30.28
C LEU A 344 1.84 -7.19 -30.46
N SER A 345 2.97 -7.40 -29.79
CA SER A 345 3.66 -8.70 -29.75
C SER A 345 2.98 -9.74 -28.86
N SER A 346 1.94 -9.36 -28.13
CA SER A 346 1.19 -10.21 -27.19
C SER A 346 -0.07 -10.81 -27.81
N PHE A 347 -0.35 -10.53 -29.10
CA PHE A 347 -1.53 -10.98 -29.84
C PHE A 347 -1.20 -11.89 -31.00
#